data_40cbd16690e3510484a2ebb4ee07617c
#
_entry.id   40cbd16690e3510484a2ebb4ee07617c
#
_cell.length_a   1.000
_cell.length_b   1.000
_cell.length_c   1.000
_cell.angle_alpha   90.00
_cell.angle_beta   90.00
_cell.angle_gamma   90.00
#
_symmetry.space_group_name_H-M   'P 1'
#
loop_
_entity.id
_entity.type
_entity.pdbx_description
1 polymer ?
#
loop_
_entity_poly.entity_id
_entity_poly.type
_entity_poly.pdbx_seq_one_letter_code
_entity_poly.pdbx_strand_id
1 'polypeptide(L)'
;VSLVLVATGCALGACSTIFAVRGQQERADRNAIIAGTVETEFEARGPLIVGIIARGATGFYLVDHFVAERPGPWIFALTPGRYWLAAFEDANDNGRYDDEPALRIDPGKPVELKPGQHLEGVDLRIPLAGRFARASFSLKDLRARDPAEQQRVSLFALSVAGKVTTLDDPRFDRKVANEGMWKYYDFLLHEQPGIYFLQKYDPNKIPVLFVHGMDGTPRDFGPLIQALDRKRFQPWVFYYPSGTRLDGLATLLTQLFVRLRVEYGFERAAVVAHSMGGLVTRAFLLQDYEDNGSKVVRTYVTISSPLGGMASAGEGVERSPIVVRSWYGLAPGSSFLDGLFYKDPPADTERRRLPAHMAYHMLFGFHGSDSSDGVVPLSSQLRPEAQEEARSERGFNATHTGILRSPAAATRLNEILAEMR
;
A
#
# COMPACT_ATOMS: atom_id res chain seq x y z
N VAL A 1 22.60 21.67 40.60
CA VAL A 1 21.20 21.20 40.74
C VAL A 1 20.45 21.28 39.39
N SER A 2 20.76 22.28 38.55
CA SER A 2 20.06 22.47 37.25
C SER A 2 20.43 21.47 36.13
N LEU A 3 21.63 20.87 36.18
CA LEU A 3 22.04 19.87 35.15
C LEU A 3 21.38 18.52 35.31
N VAL A 4 20.99 18.14 36.53
CA VAL A 4 20.34 16.83 36.82
C VAL A 4 18.88 16.84 36.37
N LEU A 5 18.20 17.98 36.41
CA LEU A 5 16.81 18.13 35.98
C LEU A 5 16.66 18.08 34.44
N VAL A 6 17.64 18.53 33.68
CA VAL A 6 17.63 18.45 32.20
C VAL A 6 17.87 17.00 31.73
N ALA A 7 18.79 16.27 32.37
CA ALA A 7 19.07 14.88 32.04
C ALA A 7 17.91 13.95 32.40
N THR A 8 17.19 14.18 33.50
CA THR A 8 16.00 13.41 33.86
C THR A 8 14.81 13.73 32.95
N GLY A 9 14.63 14.96 32.50
CA GLY A 9 13.58 15.33 31.54
C GLY A 9 13.77 14.68 30.17
N CYS A 10 15.00 14.61 29.66
CA CYS A 10 15.32 13.91 28.40
C CYS A 10 15.13 12.38 28.53
N ALA A 11 15.51 11.78 29.66
CA ALA A 11 15.33 10.36 29.89
C ALA A 11 13.84 9.97 30.01
N LEU A 12 13.03 10.77 30.68
CA LEU A 12 11.58 10.55 30.81
C LEU A 12 10.86 10.70 29.48
N GLY A 13 11.25 11.67 28.64
CA GLY A 13 10.73 11.85 27.31
C GLY A 13 11.07 10.69 26.35
N ALA A 14 12.32 10.20 26.42
CA ALA A 14 12.74 9.03 25.65
C ALA A 14 11.98 7.75 26.08
N CYS A 15 11.84 7.52 27.38
CA CYS A 15 11.07 6.38 27.91
C CYS A 15 9.59 6.42 27.46
N SER A 16 8.93 7.58 27.50
CA SER A 16 7.53 7.69 27.08
C SER A 16 7.33 7.40 25.59
N THR A 17 8.25 7.83 24.74
CA THR A 17 8.23 7.51 23.31
C THR A 17 8.44 6.02 23.07
N ILE A 18 9.36 5.41 23.82
CA ILE A 18 9.63 3.96 23.78
C ILE A 18 8.37 3.17 24.10
N PHE A 19 7.69 3.47 25.22
CA PHE A 19 6.45 2.80 25.62
C PHE A 19 5.32 3.03 24.61
N ALA A 20 5.21 4.24 24.05
CA ALA A 20 4.19 4.55 23.04
C ALA A 20 4.37 3.71 21.77
N VAL A 21 5.60 3.61 21.23
CA VAL A 21 5.86 2.80 20.02
C VAL A 21 5.66 1.32 20.29
N ARG A 22 6.11 0.80 21.45
CA ARG A 22 5.86 -0.60 21.82
C ARG A 22 4.37 -0.90 21.92
N GLY A 23 3.59 -0.03 22.56
CA GLY A 23 2.14 -0.17 22.64
C GLY A 23 1.44 -0.16 21.27
N GLN A 24 1.98 0.61 20.29
CA GLN A 24 1.51 0.56 18.90
C GLN A 24 1.74 -0.82 18.28
N GLN A 25 2.94 -1.37 18.48
CA GLN A 25 3.31 -2.68 17.94
C GLN A 25 2.49 -3.81 18.56
N GLU A 26 2.33 -3.81 19.86
CA GLU A 26 1.53 -4.81 20.59
C GLU A 26 0.07 -4.81 20.16
N ARG A 27 -0.52 -3.62 19.92
CA ARG A 27 -1.90 -3.51 19.42
C ARG A 27 -2.01 -4.00 17.97
N ALA A 28 -1.04 -3.67 17.12
CA ALA A 28 -1.01 -4.13 15.74
C ALA A 28 -0.82 -5.65 15.65
N ASP A 29 0.08 -6.22 16.47
CA ASP A 29 0.39 -7.65 16.52
C ASP A 29 -0.79 -8.49 17.06
N ARG A 30 -1.77 -7.86 17.69
CA ARG A 30 -3.02 -8.54 18.10
C ARG A 30 -4.00 -8.74 16.95
N ASN A 31 -3.87 -8.01 15.83
CA ASN A 31 -4.73 -8.27 14.69
C ASN A 31 -4.41 -9.64 14.10
N ALA A 32 -5.45 -10.31 13.63
CA ALA A 32 -5.32 -11.57 12.94
C ALA A 32 -5.29 -11.34 11.43
N ILE A 33 -4.58 -12.20 10.73
CA ILE A 33 -4.58 -12.26 9.27
C ILE A 33 -5.33 -13.52 8.86
N ILE A 34 -6.22 -13.39 7.89
CA ILE A 34 -6.86 -14.51 7.22
C ILE A 34 -6.66 -14.35 5.72
N ALA A 35 -6.21 -15.42 5.06
CA ALA A 35 -5.89 -15.43 3.64
C ALA A 35 -6.21 -16.78 2.99
N GLY A 36 -6.47 -16.76 1.70
CA GLY A 36 -6.72 -17.95 0.90
C GLY A 36 -6.86 -17.58 -0.58
N THR A 37 -7.47 -18.47 -1.35
CA THR A 37 -7.78 -18.26 -2.75
C THR A 37 -9.30 -18.20 -2.96
N VAL A 38 -9.74 -17.48 -3.98
CA VAL A 38 -11.11 -17.53 -4.48
C VAL A 38 -11.12 -18.11 -5.88
N GLU A 39 -11.91 -19.14 -6.09
CA GLU A 39 -12.09 -19.83 -7.35
C GLU A 39 -13.57 -19.88 -7.74
N THR A 40 -13.85 -20.18 -9.00
CA THR A 40 -15.21 -20.37 -9.53
C THR A 40 -15.36 -21.74 -10.20
N GLU A 41 -16.56 -22.30 -10.18
CA GLU A 41 -16.93 -23.51 -10.96
C GLU A 41 -17.34 -23.17 -12.41
N PHE A 42 -17.18 -21.93 -12.81
CA PHE A 42 -17.58 -21.39 -14.11
C PHE A 42 -16.54 -20.36 -14.59
N GLU A 43 -16.62 -19.94 -15.82
CA GLU A 43 -15.80 -18.84 -16.34
C GLU A 43 -16.37 -17.52 -15.85
N ALA A 44 -15.61 -16.81 -15.01
CA ALA A 44 -16.01 -15.53 -14.44
C ALA A 44 -16.06 -14.44 -15.52
N ARG A 45 -17.13 -13.63 -15.52
CA ARG A 45 -17.38 -12.53 -16.46
C ARG A 45 -17.09 -11.17 -15.86
N GLY A 46 -17.05 -11.09 -14.54
CA GLY A 46 -16.78 -9.89 -13.77
C GLY A 46 -15.84 -10.15 -12.58
N PRO A 47 -15.53 -9.12 -11.80
CA PRO A 47 -14.69 -9.26 -10.62
C PRO A 47 -15.36 -10.19 -9.58
N LEU A 48 -14.50 -10.86 -8.82
CA LEU A 48 -14.93 -11.70 -7.70
C LEU A 48 -14.83 -10.90 -6.41
N ILE A 49 -15.91 -10.88 -5.65
CA ILE A 49 -15.96 -10.17 -4.38
C ILE A 49 -15.88 -11.19 -3.25
N VAL A 50 -14.89 -11.05 -2.38
CA VAL A 50 -14.80 -11.80 -1.12
C VAL A 50 -15.21 -10.86 0.01
N GLY A 51 -16.27 -11.19 0.73
CA GLY A 51 -16.77 -10.44 1.87
C GLY A 51 -16.41 -11.09 3.19
N ILE A 52 -15.97 -10.29 4.16
CA ILE A 52 -15.83 -10.70 5.56
C ILE A 52 -16.98 -10.12 6.38
N ILE A 53 -17.71 -10.97 7.06
CA ILE A 53 -18.99 -10.66 7.68
C ILE A 53 -18.89 -10.94 9.18
N ALA A 54 -19.53 -10.11 9.98
CA ALA A 54 -19.68 -10.33 11.40
C ALA A 54 -21.16 -10.34 11.80
N ARG A 55 -21.46 -10.87 12.99
CA ARG A 55 -22.80 -10.89 13.55
C ARG A 55 -22.95 -9.78 14.60
N GLY A 56 -23.86 -8.86 14.36
CA GLY A 56 -24.28 -7.83 15.29
C GLY A 56 -25.59 -8.18 16.00
N ALA A 57 -26.15 -7.23 16.74
CA ALA A 57 -27.39 -7.39 17.48
C ALA A 57 -28.60 -7.58 16.54
N THR A 58 -28.59 -6.93 15.38
CA THR A 58 -29.70 -6.93 14.41
C THR A 58 -29.52 -7.95 13.28
N GLY A 59 -28.39 -8.65 13.21
CA GLY A 59 -28.09 -9.64 12.16
C GLY A 59 -26.66 -9.63 11.70
N PHE A 60 -26.44 -10.12 10.50
CA PHE A 60 -25.11 -10.09 9.86
C PHE A 60 -24.86 -8.73 9.20
N TYR A 61 -23.59 -8.27 9.27
CA TYR A 61 -23.14 -7.06 8.58
C TYR A 61 -21.77 -7.28 7.94
N LEU A 62 -21.53 -6.58 6.85
CA LEU A 62 -20.25 -6.62 6.13
C LEU A 62 -19.20 -5.79 6.89
N VAL A 63 -18.11 -6.44 7.27
CA VAL A 63 -16.97 -5.78 7.94
C VAL A 63 -16.03 -5.17 6.90
N ASP A 64 -15.74 -5.94 5.84
CA ASP A 64 -14.88 -5.54 4.74
C ASP A 64 -15.11 -6.42 3.52
N HIS A 65 -14.54 -6.03 2.39
CA HIS A 65 -14.55 -6.82 1.16
C HIS A 65 -13.23 -6.70 0.42
N PHE A 66 -12.89 -7.74 -0.29
CA PHE A 66 -11.75 -7.83 -1.20
C PHE A 66 -12.29 -7.97 -2.63
N VAL A 67 -11.70 -7.22 -3.57
CA VAL A 67 -12.04 -7.29 -4.99
C VAL A 67 -10.90 -7.99 -5.73
N ALA A 68 -11.19 -9.13 -6.35
CA ALA A 68 -10.27 -9.85 -7.22
C ALA A 68 -10.77 -9.74 -8.67
N GLU A 69 -9.94 -9.28 -9.60
CA GLU A 69 -10.32 -9.18 -11.03
C GLU A 69 -10.45 -10.54 -11.70
N ARG A 70 -9.82 -11.55 -11.12
CA ARG A 70 -9.84 -12.94 -11.58
C ARG A 70 -9.71 -13.89 -10.38
N PRO A 71 -9.99 -15.20 -10.54
CA PRO A 71 -9.66 -16.18 -9.53
C PRO A 71 -8.21 -16.05 -9.06
N GLY A 72 -7.99 -16.04 -7.75
CA GLY A 72 -6.68 -15.78 -7.18
C GLY A 72 -6.70 -15.56 -5.66
N PRO A 73 -5.59 -15.07 -5.10
CA PRO A 73 -5.43 -14.89 -3.66
C PRO A 73 -6.27 -13.72 -3.13
N TRP A 74 -6.68 -13.83 -1.86
CA TRP A 74 -7.33 -12.79 -1.08
C TRP A 74 -6.79 -12.77 0.35
N ILE A 75 -6.88 -11.62 1.02
CA ILE A 75 -6.38 -11.43 2.38
C ILE A 75 -7.17 -10.36 3.13
N PHE A 76 -7.35 -10.57 4.44
CA PHE A 76 -7.86 -9.56 5.38
C PHE A 76 -6.98 -9.50 6.61
N ALA A 77 -6.83 -8.28 7.18
CA ALA A 77 -6.24 -8.02 8.47
C ALA A 77 -7.34 -7.51 9.43
N LEU A 78 -7.69 -8.32 10.44
CA LEU A 78 -8.89 -8.16 11.25
C LEU A 78 -8.59 -8.12 12.74
N THR A 79 -9.42 -7.43 13.50
CA THR A 79 -9.45 -7.63 14.95
C THR A 79 -9.87 -9.06 15.29
N PRO A 80 -9.38 -9.65 16.41
CA PRO A 80 -9.80 -10.99 16.84
C PRO A 80 -11.32 -11.10 16.98
N GLY A 81 -11.88 -12.24 16.60
CA GLY A 81 -13.33 -12.44 16.69
C GLY A 81 -13.86 -13.57 15.82
N ARG A 82 -15.20 -13.65 15.73
CA ARG A 82 -15.90 -14.60 14.87
C ARG A 82 -16.39 -13.92 13.63
N TYR A 83 -16.08 -14.52 12.48
CA TYR A 83 -16.40 -14.00 11.17
C TYR A 83 -17.02 -15.07 10.29
N TRP A 84 -17.71 -14.64 9.26
CA TRP A 84 -18.21 -15.49 8.18
C TRP A 84 -17.66 -14.96 6.87
N LEU A 85 -17.41 -15.87 5.95
CA LEU A 85 -16.93 -15.57 4.62
C LEU A 85 -18.09 -15.67 3.64
N ALA A 86 -18.13 -14.74 2.71
CA ALA A 86 -18.99 -14.74 1.55
C ALA A 86 -18.15 -14.49 0.32
N ALA A 87 -18.56 -15.04 -0.82
CA ALA A 87 -17.95 -14.68 -2.09
C ALA A 87 -19.01 -14.73 -3.18
N PHE A 88 -18.93 -13.84 -4.16
CA PHE A 88 -19.80 -13.81 -5.31
C PHE A 88 -19.11 -13.19 -6.53
N GLU A 89 -19.64 -13.44 -7.71
CA GLU A 89 -19.25 -12.74 -8.92
C GLU A 89 -20.07 -11.45 -9.06
N ASP A 90 -19.44 -10.32 -9.31
CA ASP A 90 -20.10 -9.06 -9.69
C ASP A 90 -20.09 -8.95 -11.23
N ALA A 91 -20.96 -9.76 -11.86
CA ALA A 91 -20.93 -9.94 -13.32
C ALA A 91 -21.33 -8.69 -14.12
N ASN A 92 -21.99 -7.74 -13.49
CA ASN A 92 -22.41 -6.46 -14.09
C ASN A 92 -21.58 -5.26 -13.62
N ASP A 93 -20.57 -5.51 -12.78
CA ASP A 93 -19.59 -4.53 -12.28
C ASP A 93 -20.26 -3.30 -11.62
N ASN A 94 -21.34 -3.55 -10.86
CA ASN A 94 -22.08 -2.47 -10.20
C ASN A 94 -21.77 -2.35 -8.70
N GLY A 95 -20.91 -3.22 -8.17
CA GLY A 95 -20.52 -3.26 -6.77
C GLY A 95 -21.63 -3.75 -5.83
N ARG A 96 -22.58 -4.54 -6.33
CA ARG A 96 -23.70 -5.09 -5.59
C ARG A 96 -23.88 -6.56 -5.91
N TYR A 97 -24.51 -7.27 -5.00
CA TYR A 97 -25.01 -8.61 -5.26
C TYR A 97 -26.42 -8.54 -5.82
N ASP A 98 -26.62 -8.98 -7.04
CA ASP A 98 -27.90 -8.97 -7.80
C ASP A 98 -28.35 -10.39 -8.22
N ASP A 99 -28.18 -11.35 -7.33
CA ASP A 99 -28.52 -12.77 -7.54
C ASP A 99 -27.54 -13.55 -8.48
N GLU A 100 -26.31 -13.07 -8.59
CA GLU A 100 -25.23 -13.76 -9.29
C GLU A 100 -24.79 -15.04 -8.55
N PRO A 101 -23.94 -15.89 -9.19
CA PRO A 101 -23.33 -17.01 -8.52
C PRO A 101 -22.59 -16.62 -7.24
N ALA A 102 -22.90 -17.27 -6.14
CA ALA A 102 -22.35 -16.93 -4.84
C ALA A 102 -22.08 -18.13 -3.96
N LEU A 103 -21.03 -18.03 -3.13
CA LEU A 103 -20.78 -18.98 -2.04
C LEU A 103 -21.72 -18.66 -0.87
N ARG A 104 -22.62 -19.60 -0.56
CA ARG A 104 -23.59 -19.44 0.51
C ARG A 104 -22.93 -19.33 1.89
N ILE A 105 -23.30 -18.32 2.66
CA ILE A 105 -22.89 -18.20 4.05
C ILE A 105 -23.52 -19.31 4.87
N ASP A 106 -22.71 -20.08 5.59
CA ASP A 106 -23.19 -21.06 6.58
C ASP A 106 -23.16 -20.39 7.99
N PRO A 107 -24.32 -20.01 8.55
CA PRO A 107 -24.37 -19.36 9.87
C PRO A 107 -23.83 -20.25 10.99
N GLY A 108 -23.80 -21.57 10.80
CA GLY A 108 -23.28 -22.55 11.77
C GLY A 108 -21.75 -22.70 11.76
N LYS A 109 -21.07 -22.12 10.76
CA LYS A 109 -19.61 -22.29 10.58
C LYS A 109 -18.85 -20.97 10.55
N PRO A 110 -18.75 -20.26 11.68
CA PRO A 110 -17.88 -19.09 11.76
C PRO A 110 -16.40 -19.48 11.72
N VAL A 111 -15.60 -18.62 11.14
CA VAL A 111 -14.15 -18.64 11.32
C VAL A 111 -13.82 -17.85 12.59
N GLU A 112 -13.16 -18.50 13.56
CA GLU A 112 -12.74 -17.87 14.80
C GLU A 112 -11.27 -17.45 14.68
N LEU A 113 -11.00 -16.15 14.77
CA LEU A 113 -9.68 -15.57 14.71
C LEU A 113 -9.19 -15.17 16.11
N LYS A 114 -8.06 -15.73 16.54
CA LYS A 114 -7.40 -15.41 17.80
C LYS A 114 -6.44 -14.22 17.64
N PRO A 115 -6.07 -13.53 18.75
CA PRO A 115 -5.08 -12.48 18.69
C PRO A 115 -3.76 -12.95 18.06
N GLY A 116 -3.27 -12.20 17.04
CA GLY A 116 -2.03 -12.48 16.33
C GLY A 116 -2.04 -13.73 15.44
N GLN A 117 -3.20 -14.34 15.24
CA GLN A 117 -3.30 -15.55 14.41
C GLN A 117 -3.14 -15.21 12.94
N HIS A 118 -2.32 -16.02 12.24
CA HIS A 118 -2.25 -16.07 10.79
C HIS A 118 -2.94 -17.36 10.34
N LEU A 119 -4.07 -17.22 9.66
CA LEU A 119 -4.85 -18.32 9.11
C LEU A 119 -4.78 -18.26 7.60
N GLU A 120 -4.01 -19.15 7.00
CA GLU A 120 -3.81 -19.26 5.56
C GLU A 120 -4.51 -20.50 4.99
N GLY A 121 -4.64 -20.58 3.66
CA GLY A 121 -5.26 -21.71 2.96
C GLY A 121 -6.77 -21.79 3.17
N VAL A 122 -7.43 -20.65 3.41
CA VAL A 122 -8.89 -20.58 3.48
C VAL A 122 -9.44 -20.39 2.07
N ASP A 123 -9.53 -21.49 1.32
CA ASP A 123 -9.92 -21.45 -0.08
C ASP A 123 -11.43 -21.42 -0.22
N LEU A 124 -11.91 -20.53 -1.08
CA LEU A 124 -13.32 -20.29 -1.37
C LEU A 124 -13.61 -20.70 -2.80
N ARG A 125 -14.66 -21.47 -3.00
CA ARG A 125 -15.11 -21.88 -4.33
C ARG A 125 -16.54 -21.45 -4.56
N ILE A 126 -16.76 -20.57 -5.54
CA ILE A 126 -18.08 -20.05 -5.88
C ILE A 126 -18.78 -21.07 -6.81
N PRO A 127 -19.86 -21.71 -6.37
CA PRO A 127 -20.60 -22.65 -7.20
C PRO A 127 -21.51 -21.91 -8.19
N LEU A 128 -21.66 -22.45 -9.41
CA LEU A 128 -22.51 -21.85 -10.44
C LEU A 128 -23.97 -21.64 -9.98
N ALA A 129 -24.52 -22.60 -9.23
CA ALA A 129 -25.91 -22.58 -8.77
C ALA A 129 -26.10 -21.96 -7.38
N GLY A 130 -25.00 -21.55 -6.70
CA GLY A 130 -25.07 -20.98 -5.37
C GLY A 130 -25.67 -19.57 -5.38
N ARG A 131 -26.45 -19.22 -4.34
CA ARG A 131 -27.03 -17.88 -4.16
C ARG A 131 -27.07 -17.52 -2.67
N PHE A 132 -26.98 -16.24 -2.36
CA PHE A 132 -27.24 -15.76 -0.99
C PHE A 132 -28.73 -15.82 -0.66
N ALA A 133 -29.07 -16.30 0.50
CA ALA A 133 -30.45 -16.53 0.87
C ALA A 133 -31.30 -15.25 1.06
N ARG A 134 -30.73 -14.07 1.25
CA ARG A 134 -31.40 -12.75 1.43
C ARG A 134 -30.44 -11.59 1.69
N ALA A 135 -29.28 -11.47 1.09
CA ALA A 135 -28.41 -10.34 1.37
C ALA A 135 -28.05 -9.62 0.07
N SER A 136 -28.54 -8.41 -0.10
CA SER A 136 -27.93 -7.48 -1.02
C SER A 136 -26.72 -6.86 -0.31
N PHE A 137 -25.51 -7.23 -0.73
CA PHE A 137 -24.32 -6.52 -0.31
C PHE A 137 -24.07 -5.39 -1.31
N SER A 138 -23.98 -4.16 -0.84
CA SER A 138 -23.51 -3.06 -1.66
C SER A 138 -22.13 -2.66 -1.19
N LEU A 139 -21.17 -2.63 -2.09
CA LEU A 139 -19.83 -2.12 -1.80
C LEU A 139 -19.87 -0.63 -1.39
N LYS A 140 -20.92 0.08 -1.79
CA LYS A 140 -21.13 1.50 -1.43
C LYS A 140 -21.67 1.68 0.00
N ASP A 141 -22.30 0.66 0.57
CA ASP A 141 -22.93 0.72 1.90
C ASP A 141 -21.92 0.55 3.05
N LEU A 142 -20.65 0.25 2.75
CA LEU A 142 -19.57 0.19 3.74
C LEU A 142 -19.33 1.48 4.53
N ARG A 143 -19.94 2.61 4.11
CA ARG A 143 -19.76 3.91 4.76
C ARG A 143 -20.75 4.19 5.89
N ALA A 144 -21.82 3.41 6.02
CA ALA A 144 -22.85 3.58 7.06
C ALA A 144 -22.64 2.54 8.17
N ARG A 145 -21.64 2.73 9.03
CA ARG A 145 -21.38 1.84 10.17
C ARG A 145 -22.06 2.35 11.43
N ASP A 146 -22.78 1.46 12.11
CA ASP A 146 -23.25 1.72 13.47
C ASP A 146 -22.02 1.83 14.40
N PRO A 147 -21.88 2.91 15.20
CA PRO A 147 -20.80 3.04 16.19
C PRO A 147 -20.69 1.86 17.16
N ALA A 148 -21.80 1.18 17.48
CA ALA A 148 -21.81 -0.01 18.33
C ALA A 148 -21.17 -1.25 17.67
N GLU A 149 -21.06 -1.28 16.35
CA GLU A 149 -20.45 -2.36 15.56
C GLU A 149 -18.95 -2.15 15.34
N GLN A 150 -18.37 -1.01 15.72
CA GLN A 150 -16.95 -0.65 15.56
C GLN A 150 -15.97 -1.54 16.35
N GLN A 151 -16.42 -2.51 17.13
CA GLN A 151 -15.54 -3.45 17.84
C GLN A 151 -14.81 -4.43 16.91
N ARG A 152 -15.28 -4.56 15.66
CA ARG A 152 -14.68 -5.44 14.64
C ARG A 152 -14.31 -4.63 13.43
N VAL A 153 -13.00 -4.49 13.25
CA VAL A 153 -12.43 -3.61 12.23
C VAL A 153 -11.50 -4.43 11.35
N SER A 154 -11.65 -4.27 10.04
CA SER A 154 -10.59 -4.57 9.09
C SER A 154 -9.70 -3.34 8.93
N LEU A 155 -8.39 -3.52 9.02
CA LEU A 155 -7.44 -2.41 8.81
C LEU A 155 -7.54 -1.84 7.38
N PHE A 156 -7.87 -2.68 6.40
CA PHE A 156 -8.04 -2.22 5.02
C PHE A 156 -9.34 -1.44 4.81
N ALA A 157 -10.41 -1.79 5.54
CA ALA A 157 -11.68 -1.06 5.46
C ALA A 157 -11.61 0.37 6.02
N LEU A 158 -10.59 0.70 6.81
CA LEU A 158 -10.33 2.06 7.29
C LEU A 158 -9.70 2.95 6.22
N SER A 159 -9.22 2.36 5.14
CA SER A 159 -8.55 3.07 4.05
C SER A 159 -9.55 3.66 3.07
N VAL A 160 -9.12 4.70 2.38
CA VAL A 160 -9.92 5.33 1.33
C VAL A 160 -9.36 5.06 -0.05
N ALA A 161 -10.25 4.90 -1.02
CA ALA A 161 -9.92 4.81 -2.42
C ALA A 161 -10.66 5.91 -3.20
N GLY A 162 -9.90 6.79 -3.87
CA GLY A 162 -10.47 7.80 -4.76
C GLY A 162 -11.11 9.02 -4.11
N LYS A 163 -10.91 9.25 -2.80
CA LYS A 163 -11.40 10.47 -2.15
C LYS A 163 -10.72 11.70 -2.73
N VAL A 164 -11.52 12.65 -3.22
CA VAL A 164 -11.01 13.91 -3.77
C VAL A 164 -10.59 14.85 -2.64
N THR A 165 -9.38 15.42 -2.76
CA THR A 165 -8.83 16.40 -1.81
C THR A 165 -7.78 17.28 -2.49
N THR A 166 -7.08 18.12 -1.73
CA THR A 166 -5.97 18.95 -2.20
C THR A 166 -4.71 18.67 -1.37
N LEU A 167 -3.55 19.14 -1.83
CA LEU A 167 -2.31 19.02 -1.06
C LEU A 167 -2.34 19.81 0.26
N ASP A 168 -3.26 20.77 0.40
CA ASP A 168 -3.41 21.56 1.63
C ASP A 168 -4.23 20.85 2.71
N ASP A 169 -4.74 19.65 2.43
CA ASP A 169 -5.47 18.84 3.42
C ASP A 169 -4.62 18.70 4.71
N PRO A 170 -5.19 19.04 5.89
CA PRO A 170 -4.46 18.95 7.16
C PRO A 170 -3.89 17.58 7.49
N ARG A 171 -4.48 16.51 6.98
CA ARG A 171 -3.93 15.15 7.13
C ARG A 171 -2.55 14.99 6.52
N PHE A 172 -2.23 15.77 5.49
CA PHE A 172 -0.92 15.77 4.83
C PHE A 172 0.12 16.66 5.51
N ASP A 173 -0.15 17.17 6.71
CA ASP A 173 0.83 17.91 7.48
C ASP A 173 2.00 17.02 7.89
N ARG A 174 3.20 17.61 7.88
CA ARG A 174 4.43 16.91 8.27
C ARG A 174 4.34 16.32 9.68
N LYS A 175 3.66 17.00 10.60
CA LYS A 175 3.43 16.50 11.95
C LYS A 175 2.64 15.20 11.95
N VAL A 176 1.56 15.10 11.15
CA VAL A 176 0.74 13.89 11.03
C VAL A 176 1.54 12.77 10.36
N ALA A 177 2.30 13.08 9.30
CA ALA A 177 3.19 12.12 8.67
C ALA A 177 4.24 11.54 9.63
N ASN A 178 4.85 12.40 10.47
CA ASN A 178 5.79 11.96 11.51
C ASN A 178 5.10 11.07 12.57
N GLU A 179 3.89 11.41 12.98
CA GLU A 179 3.09 10.52 13.82
C GLU A 179 2.85 9.16 13.16
N GLY A 180 2.61 9.11 11.85
CA GLY A 180 2.49 7.88 11.06
C GLY A 180 3.76 7.02 11.03
N MET A 181 4.93 7.61 11.27
CA MET A 181 6.17 6.84 11.44
C MET A 181 6.25 6.17 12.82
N TRP A 182 5.90 6.88 13.89
CA TRP A 182 6.09 6.41 15.26
C TRP A 182 4.84 5.76 15.87
N LYS A 183 3.65 6.25 15.48
CA LYS A 183 2.33 5.80 15.97
C LYS A 183 1.49 5.24 14.83
N TYR A 184 2.07 4.37 14.03
CA TYR A 184 1.47 3.90 12.79
C TYR A 184 0.10 3.23 12.97
N TYR A 185 -0.15 2.58 14.10
CA TYR A 185 -1.43 1.91 14.36
C TYR A 185 -2.56 2.93 14.65
N ASP A 186 -2.28 3.97 15.45
CA ASP A 186 -3.21 5.08 15.66
C ASP A 186 -3.49 5.83 14.37
N PHE A 187 -2.44 6.02 13.53
CA PHE A 187 -2.61 6.61 12.20
C PHE A 187 -3.56 5.78 11.32
N LEU A 188 -3.41 4.46 11.29
CA LEU A 188 -4.32 3.57 10.55
C LEU A 188 -5.77 3.73 11.02
N LEU A 189 -5.99 3.92 12.32
CA LEU A 189 -7.33 4.04 12.90
C LEU A 189 -7.98 5.40 12.65
N HIS A 190 -7.22 6.50 12.53
CA HIS A 190 -7.75 7.86 12.61
C HIS A 190 -7.50 8.72 11.36
N GLU A 191 -6.41 8.49 10.62
CA GLU A 191 -5.97 9.38 9.55
C GLU A 191 -6.41 8.96 8.14
N GLN A 192 -7.17 7.87 8.03
CA GLN A 192 -7.70 7.37 6.76
C GLN A 192 -6.59 7.23 5.68
N PRO A 193 -5.65 6.29 5.83
CA PRO A 193 -4.67 6.03 4.79
C PRO A 193 -5.37 5.65 3.47
N GLY A 194 -4.71 5.86 2.34
CA GLY A 194 -5.30 5.45 1.08
C GLY A 194 -4.84 6.22 -0.14
N ILE A 195 -5.54 6.00 -1.25
CA ILE A 195 -5.33 6.72 -2.50
C ILE A 195 -6.29 7.88 -2.57
N TYR A 196 -5.73 9.08 -2.68
CA TYR A 196 -6.46 10.33 -2.82
C TYR A 196 -6.30 10.90 -4.22
N PHE A 197 -7.37 11.44 -4.77
CA PHE A 197 -7.37 12.17 -6.02
C PHE A 197 -7.20 13.67 -5.75
N LEU A 198 -6.28 14.31 -6.43
CA LEU A 198 -6.08 15.75 -6.29
C LEU A 198 -6.96 16.58 -7.26
N GLN A 199 -7.90 15.93 -7.91
CA GLN A 199 -9.00 16.49 -8.68
C GLN A 199 -10.09 15.44 -8.84
N LYS A 200 -11.28 15.84 -9.27
CA LYS A 200 -12.31 14.87 -9.68
C LYS A 200 -11.77 13.99 -10.80
N TYR A 201 -12.06 12.69 -10.75
CA TYR A 201 -11.66 11.75 -11.80
C TYR A 201 -12.15 12.19 -13.18
N ASP A 202 -11.27 12.11 -14.15
CA ASP A 202 -11.54 12.40 -15.57
C ASP A 202 -11.11 11.17 -16.40
N PRO A 203 -12.04 10.47 -17.05
CA PRO A 203 -11.72 9.26 -17.83
C PRO A 203 -10.82 9.52 -19.05
N ASN A 204 -10.70 10.79 -19.47
CA ASN A 204 -9.82 11.16 -20.58
C ASN A 204 -8.38 11.43 -20.14
N LYS A 205 -8.08 11.38 -18.84
CA LYS A 205 -6.74 11.66 -18.30
C LYS A 205 -6.14 10.43 -17.65
N ILE A 206 -4.85 10.27 -17.86
CA ILE A 206 -4.08 9.15 -17.30
C ILE A 206 -3.75 9.43 -15.83
N PRO A 207 -4.10 8.54 -14.89
CA PRO A 207 -3.68 8.64 -13.50
C PRO A 207 -2.15 8.56 -13.35
N VAL A 208 -1.60 9.46 -12.54
CA VAL A 208 -0.21 9.41 -12.08
C VAL A 208 -0.23 9.32 -10.55
N LEU A 209 0.11 8.15 -10.05
CA LEU A 209 0.13 7.87 -8.61
C LEU A 209 1.49 8.24 -8.01
N PHE A 210 1.50 9.19 -7.09
CA PHE A 210 2.68 9.60 -6.33
C PHE A 210 2.73 8.90 -4.97
N VAL A 211 3.89 8.31 -4.64
CA VAL A 211 4.07 7.51 -3.42
C VAL A 211 5.29 8.01 -2.64
N HIS A 212 5.05 8.55 -1.45
CA HIS A 212 6.09 9.18 -0.62
C HIS A 212 7.02 8.17 0.06
N GLY A 213 8.12 8.64 0.64
CA GLY A 213 9.06 7.85 1.42
C GLY A 213 8.78 7.81 2.92
N MET A 214 9.78 7.36 3.69
CA MET A 214 9.74 7.38 5.15
C MET A 214 9.60 8.81 5.67
N ASP A 215 8.76 9.02 6.66
CA ASP A 215 8.42 10.34 7.21
C ASP A 215 7.96 11.35 6.14
N GLY A 216 7.57 10.87 4.96
CA GLY A 216 7.13 11.66 3.84
C GLY A 216 5.63 11.96 3.87
N THR A 217 5.23 12.88 3.01
CA THR A 217 3.83 13.31 2.84
C THR A 217 3.54 13.61 1.37
N PRO A 218 2.27 13.52 0.91
CA PRO A 218 1.89 13.94 -0.44
C PRO A 218 2.37 15.35 -0.82
N ARG A 219 2.49 16.27 0.15
CA ARG A 219 2.98 17.64 -0.08
C ARG A 219 4.41 17.70 -0.62
N ASP A 220 5.23 16.69 -0.37
CA ASP A 220 6.60 16.64 -0.87
C ASP A 220 6.67 16.65 -2.39
N PHE A 221 5.63 16.11 -3.05
CA PHE A 221 5.51 16.10 -4.51
C PHE A 221 4.91 17.37 -5.10
N GLY A 222 4.58 18.39 -4.29
CA GLY A 222 3.94 19.62 -4.75
C GLY A 222 4.57 20.22 -6.02
N PRO A 223 5.90 20.45 -6.08
CA PRO A 223 6.55 21.00 -7.27
C PRO A 223 6.42 20.10 -8.52
N LEU A 224 6.56 18.78 -8.38
CA LEU A 224 6.40 17.83 -9.49
C LEU A 224 4.96 17.78 -10.01
N ILE A 225 3.98 17.81 -9.09
CA ILE A 225 2.55 17.83 -9.40
C ILE A 225 2.14 19.14 -10.07
N GLN A 226 2.70 20.27 -9.64
CA GLN A 226 2.48 21.58 -10.29
C GLN A 226 3.04 21.63 -11.72
N ALA A 227 4.17 20.98 -11.95
CA ALA A 227 4.81 20.90 -13.26
C ALA A 227 4.16 19.86 -14.19
N LEU A 228 3.27 19.00 -13.70
CA LEU A 228 2.63 17.93 -14.49
C LEU A 228 1.76 18.50 -15.60
N ASP A 229 1.84 17.91 -16.81
CA ASP A 229 0.89 18.22 -17.89
C ASP A 229 -0.54 17.79 -17.52
N ARG A 230 -1.29 18.72 -16.95
CA ARG A 230 -2.65 18.53 -16.45
C ARG A 230 -3.70 18.35 -17.55
N LYS A 231 -3.32 18.52 -18.82
CA LYS A 231 -4.21 18.21 -19.95
C LYS A 231 -4.29 16.71 -20.18
N ARG A 232 -3.18 16.00 -20.00
CA ARG A 232 -3.08 14.54 -20.21
C ARG A 232 -3.15 13.72 -18.93
N PHE A 233 -2.71 14.27 -17.82
CA PHE A 233 -2.52 13.52 -16.56
C PHE A 233 -3.34 14.08 -15.42
N GLN A 234 -3.75 13.18 -14.52
CA GLN A 234 -4.41 13.49 -13.26
C GLN A 234 -3.62 12.92 -12.09
N PRO A 235 -3.18 13.77 -11.14
CA PRO A 235 -2.37 13.30 -10.02
C PRO A 235 -3.22 12.64 -8.96
N TRP A 236 -2.78 11.47 -8.54
CA TRP A 236 -3.22 10.73 -7.38
C TRP A 236 -2.07 10.63 -6.38
N VAL A 237 -2.37 10.50 -5.11
CA VAL A 237 -1.36 10.33 -4.06
C VAL A 237 -1.72 9.16 -3.18
N PHE A 238 -0.75 8.31 -2.85
CA PHE A 238 -0.92 7.29 -1.82
C PHE A 238 -0.35 7.82 -0.51
N TYR A 239 -1.21 7.98 0.49
CA TYR A 239 -0.88 8.46 1.82
C TYR A 239 -1.01 7.32 2.84
N TYR A 240 0.06 7.07 3.58
CA TYR A 240 0.17 5.89 4.44
C TYR A 240 1.12 6.13 5.62
N PRO A 241 0.98 5.38 6.74
CA PRO A 241 1.90 5.45 7.87
C PRO A 241 3.22 4.77 7.53
N SER A 242 4.28 5.56 7.41
CA SER A 242 5.60 5.10 6.95
C SER A 242 6.34 4.19 7.96
N GLY A 243 5.83 4.06 9.19
CA GLY A 243 6.36 3.15 10.20
C GLY A 243 5.87 1.70 10.10
N THR A 244 4.95 1.42 9.19
CA THR A 244 4.35 0.08 8.98
C THR A 244 5.29 -0.84 8.17
N ARG A 245 5.08 -2.15 8.24
CA ARG A 245 5.78 -3.12 7.38
C ARG A 245 5.53 -2.83 5.90
N LEU A 246 6.58 -2.93 5.09
CA LEU A 246 6.52 -2.56 3.66
C LEU A 246 5.67 -3.54 2.83
N ASP A 247 5.69 -4.83 3.16
CA ASP A 247 4.83 -5.85 2.56
C ASP A 247 3.33 -5.55 2.77
N GLY A 248 2.95 -5.20 3.99
CA GLY A 248 1.57 -4.81 4.31
C GLY A 248 1.13 -3.54 3.57
N LEU A 249 2.03 -2.58 3.39
CA LEU A 249 1.75 -1.35 2.61
C LEU A 249 1.59 -1.66 1.11
N ALA A 250 2.40 -2.56 0.56
CA ALA A 250 2.28 -2.99 -0.82
C ALA A 250 0.94 -3.70 -1.06
N THR A 251 0.54 -4.61 -0.17
CA THR A 251 -0.76 -5.30 -0.22
C THR A 251 -1.93 -4.32 -0.13
N LEU A 252 -1.87 -3.35 0.81
CA LEU A 252 -2.88 -2.29 0.89
C LEU A 252 -2.99 -1.50 -0.40
N LEU A 253 -1.85 -1.09 -0.96
CA LEU A 253 -1.81 -0.33 -2.22
C LEU A 253 -2.39 -1.14 -3.38
N THR A 254 -2.06 -2.44 -3.48
CA THR A 254 -2.61 -3.35 -4.48
C THR A 254 -4.14 -3.40 -4.39
N GLN A 255 -4.68 -3.63 -3.21
CA GLN A 255 -6.14 -3.71 -3.00
C GLN A 255 -6.86 -2.42 -3.36
N LEU A 256 -6.31 -1.27 -2.94
CA LEU A 256 -6.91 0.03 -3.26
C LEU A 256 -6.84 0.34 -4.75
N PHE A 257 -5.73 -0.01 -5.40
CA PHE A 257 -5.54 0.22 -6.83
C PHE A 257 -6.48 -0.66 -7.67
N VAL A 258 -6.65 -1.92 -7.31
CA VAL A 258 -7.62 -2.85 -7.93
C VAL A 258 -9.05 -2.31 -7.78
N ARG A 259 -9.46 -1.89 -6.57
CA ARG A 259 -10.79 -1.28 -6.35
C ARG A 259 -11.03 -0.08 -7.26
N LEU A 260 -10.04 0.81 -7.39
CA LEU A 260 -10.15 1.98 -8.27
C LEU A 260 -10.20 1.58 -9.75
N ARG A 261 -9.46 0.55 -10.13
CA ARG A 261 -9.48 0.04 -11.51
C ARG A 261 -10.85 -0.52 -11.87
N VAL A 262 -11.43 -1.31 -11.00
CA VAL A 262 -12.79 -1.82 -11.15
C VAL A 262 -13.82 -0.69 -11.15
N GLU A 263 -13.71 0.29 -10.24
CA GLU A 263 -14.69 1.38 -10.13
C GLU A 263 -14.62 2.38 -11.30
N TYR A 264 -13.43 2.64 -11.84
CA TYR A 264 -13.23 3.71 -12.84
C TYR A 264 -12.85 3.22 -14.24
N GLY A 265 -12.53 1.94 -14.41
CA GLY A 265 -12.25 1.32 -15.70
C GLY A 265 -11.02 1.88 -16.44
N PHE A 266 -10.04 2.48 -15.74
CA PHE A 266 -8.87 3.04 -16.41
C PHE A 266 -7.91 1.95 -16.88
N GLU A 267 -7.43 2.08 -18.10
CA GLU A 267 -6.56 1.09 -18.76
C GLU A 267 -5.07 1.44 -18.71
N ARG A 268 -4.75 2.66 -18.30
CA ARG A 268 -3.37 3.16 -18.25
C ARG A 268 -3.15 4.00 -16.99
N ALA A 269 -2.00 3.81 -16.35
CA ALA A 269 -1.55 4.60 -15.23
C ALA A 269 -0.02 4.72 -15.24
N ALA A 270 0.50 5.73 -14.53
CA ALA A 270 1.91 5.84 -14.16
C ALA A 270 2.06 5.83 -12.64
N VAL A 271 3.20 5.35 -12.17
CA VAL A 271 3.58 5.37 -10.75
C VAL A 271 4.89 6.12 -10.60
N VAL A 272 4.92 7.09 -9.69
CA VAL A 272 6.09 7.91 -9.35
C VAL A 272 6.35 7.79 -7.87
N ALA A 273 7.47 7.23 -7.48
CA ALA A 273 7.76 6.91 -6.09
C ALA A 273 9.08 7.51 -5.63
N HIS A 274 9.09 8.06 -4.43
CA HIS A 274 10.28 8.64 -3.81
C HIS A 274 10.76 7.77 -2.64
N SER A 275 12.09 7.60 -2.55
CA SER A 275 12.72 6.96 -1.39
C SER A 275 12.13 5.57 -1.10
N MET A 276 11.79 5.26 0.15
CA MET A 276 11.13 4.03 0.58
C MET A 276 9.87 3.71 -0.24
N GLY A 277 9.15 4.71 -0.74
CA GLY A 277 8.00 4.54 -1.61
C GLY A 277 8.31 3.72 -2.86
N GLY A 278 9.55 3.75 -3.38
CA GLY A 278 9.98 2.92 -4.49
C GLY A 278 10.01 1.43 -4.16
N LEU A 279 10.33 1.06 -2.94
CA LEU A 279 10.28 -0.34 -2.50
C LEU A 279 8.83 -0.84 -2.38
N VAL A 280 7.98 -0.02 -1.74
CA VAL A 280 6.54 -0.32 -1.60
C VAL A 280 5.88 -0.48 -2.97
N THR A 281 6.16 0.45 -3.89
CA THR A 281 5.56 0.41 -5.23
C THR A 281 6.11 -0.71 -6.09
N ARG A 282 7.40 -1.05 -5.99
CA ARG A 282 7.93 -2.21 -6.71
C ARG A 282 7.23 -3.50 -6.25
N ALA A 283 7.05 -3.69 -4.94
CA ALA A 283 6.32 -4.83 -4.39
C ALA A 283 4.87 -4.86 -4.90
N PHE A 284 4.17 -3.73 -4.86
CA PHE A 284 2.83 -3.57 -5.41
C PHE A 284 2.74 -3.97 -6.89
N LEU A 285 3.64 -3.46 -7.73
CA LEU A 285 3.63 -3.70 -9.17
C LEU A 285 3.88 -5.17 -9.53
N LEU A 286 4.76 -5.83 -8.79
CA LEU A 286 5.00 -7.26 -8.91
C LEU A 286 3.78 -8.06 -8.49
N GLN A 287 3.20 -7.75 -7.33
CA GLN A 287 2.01 -8.41 -6.81
C GLN A 287 0.80 -8.22 -7.73
N ASP A 288 0.51 -7.00 -8.19
CA ASP A 288 -0.62 -6.72 -9.10
C ASP A 288 -0.49 -7.46 -10.43
N TYR A 289 0.74 -7.63 -10.92
CA TYR A 289 0.97 -8.42 -12.12
C TYR A 289 0.83 -9.93 -11.87
N GLU A 290 1.40 -10.44 -10.79
CA GLU A 290 1.40 -11.87 -10.45
C GLU A 290 -0.01 -12.35 -10.09
N ASP A 291 -0.73 -11.59 -9.25
CA ASP A 291 -2.06 -11.97 -8.76
C ASP A 291 -3.16 -11.66 -9.78
N ASN A 292 -3.11 -10.49 -10.45
CA ASN A 292 -4.19 -10.01 -11.31
C ASN A 292 -3.86 -10.04 -12.82
N GLY A 293 -2.61 -10.32 -13.20
CA GLY A 293 -2.16 -10.23 -14.61
C GLY A 293 -2.22 -8.82 -15.17
N SER A 294 -2.23 -7.82 -14.29
CA SER A 294 -2.45 -6.42 -14.63
C SER A 294 -1.38 -5.86 -15.58
N LYS A 295 -1.85 -5.13 -16.58
CA LYS A 295 -0.98 -4.40 -17.52
C LYS A 295 -1.26 -2.91 -17.52
N VAL A 296 -1.97 -2.40 -16.52
CA VAL A 296 -2.45 -1.01 -16.48
C VAL A 296 -1.32 -0.02 -16.21
N VAL A 297 -0.38 -0.34 -15.33
CA VAL A 297 0.77 0.54 -15.09
C VAL A 297 1.76 0.40 -16.24
N ARG A 298 1.86 1.47 -17.06
CA ARG A 298 2.73 1.53 -18.25
C ARG A 298 4.08 2.18 -17.98
N THR A 299 4.14 3.04 -16.97
CA THR A 299 5.36 3.78 -16.62
C THR A 299 5.55 3.76 -15.11
N TYR A 300 6.74 3.40 -14.69
CA TYR A 300 7.17 3.42 -13.32
C TYR A 300 8.44 4.25 -13.17
N VAL A 301 8.45 5.20 -12.24
CA VAL A 301 9.58 6.09 -11.98
C VAL A 301 9.95 6.02 -10.50
N THR A 302 11.18 5.62 -10.20
CA THR A 302 11.74 5.75 -8.85
C THR A 302 12.59 7.03 -8.76
N ILE A 303 12.49 7.72 -7.64
CA ILE A 303 13.27 8.93 -7.33
C ILE A 303 14.02 8.68 -6.02
N SER A 304 15.34 8.63 -6.06
CA SER A 304 16.21 8.44 -4.88
C SER A 304 15.78 7.25 -3.99
N SER A 305 15.39 6.13 -4.60
CA SER A 305 14.88 4.96 -3.88
C SER A 305 16.01 4.05 -3.41
N PRO A 306 16.00 3.56 -2.14
CA PRO A 306 17.04 2.71 -1.58
C PRO A 306 16.86 1.24 -2.01
N LEU A 307 17.02 0.95 -3.30
CA LEU A 307 16.78 -0.38 -3.89
C LEU A 307 17.75 -1.45 -3.37
N GLY A 308 18.93 -1.04 -2.90
CA GLY A 308 19.90 -1.89 -2.19
C GLY A 308 19.76 -1.90 -0.67
N GLY A 309 18.74 -1.21 -0.14
CA GLY A 309 18.52 -1.06 1.31
C GLY A 309 19.30 0.11 1.93
N MET A 310 19.13 0.26 3.23
CA MET A 310 19.73 1.30 4.06
C MET A 310 20.50 0.69 5.21
N ALA A 311 21.83 0.88 5.27
CA ALA A 311 22.65 0.38 6.37
C ALA A 311 22.19 0.90 7.74
N SER A 312 21.78 2.19 7.80
CA SER A 312 21.22 2.79 9.02
C SER A 312 19.94 2.11 9.52
N ALA A 313 19.12 1.58 8.61
CA ALA A 313 17.95 0.78 9.00
C ALA A 313 18.37 -0.57 9.60
N GLY A 314 19.38 -1.23 9.03
CA GLY A 314 19.98 -2.44 9.57
C GLY A 314 20.55 -2.22 10.98
N GLU A 315 21.34 -1.17 11.17
CA GLU A 315 21.84 -0.78 12.49
C GLU A 315 20.71 -0.46 13.48
N GLY A 316 19.65 0.19 13.00
CA GLY A 316 18.45 0.46 13.80
C GLY A 316 17.75 -0.81 14.25
N VAL A 317 17.65 -1.81 13.38
CA VAL A 317 17.09 -3.15 13.73
C VAL A 317 17.94 -3.85 14.78
N GLU A 318 19.26 -3.79 14.67
CA GLU A 318 20.17 -4.51 15.56
C GLU A 318 20.35 -3.84 16.93
N ARG A 319 20.36 -2.49 16.98
CA ARG A 319 20.85 -1.75 18.15
C ARG A 319 19.79 -0.87 18.81
N SER A 320 18.68 -0.56 18.13
CA SER A 320 17.66 0.30 18.73
C SER A 320 16.85 -0.46 19.79
N PRO A 321 16.56 0.14 20.95
CA PRO A 321 15.66 -0.43 21.94
C PRO A 321 14.22 -0.60 21.43
N ILE A 322 13.89 0.09 20.34
CA ILE A 322 12.64 -0.05 19.59
C ILE A 322 12.93 0.04 18.12
N VAL A 323 12.41 -0.92 17.37
CA VAL A 323 12.56 -1.00 15.92
C VAL A 323 11.26 -0.53 15.26
N VAL A 324 11.34 0.48 14.40
CA VAL A 324 10.23 0.86 13.52
C VAL A 324 10.02 -0.26 12.49
N ARG A 325 8.80 -0.73 12.31
CA ARG A 325 8.51 -1.93 11.50
C ARG A 325 9.00 -1.83 10.04
N SER A 326 8.99 -0.64 9.45
CA SER A 326 9.52 -0.42 8.10
C SER A 326 11.03 -0.64 7.98
N TRP A 327 11.80 -0.50 9.07
CA TRP A 327 13.25 -0.71 9.04
C TRP A 327 13.63 -2.14 8.70
N TYR A 328 12.82 -3.14 9.11
CA TYR A 328 13.05 -4.53 8.73
C TYR A 328 13.11 -4.72 7.21
N GLY A 329 12.19 -4.09 6.48
CA GLY A 329 12.17 -4.17 5.02
C GLY A 329 13.19 -3.29 4.33
N LEU A 330 13.72 -2.25 5.02
CA LEU A 330 14.75 -1.35 4.50
C LEU A 330 16.17 -1.86 4.77
N ALA A 331 16.36 -2.79 5.71
CA ALA A 331 17.68 -3.34 6.04
C ALA A 331 18.24 -4.10 4.83
N PRO A 332 19.53 -3.87 4.47
CA PRO A 332 20.18 -4.65 3.42
C PRO A 332 20.09 -6.15 3.70
N GLY A 333 19.81 -6.96 2.67
CA GLY A 333 19.67 -8.42 2.81
C GLY A 333 18.42 -8.87 3.55
N SER A 334 17.44 -7.99 3.78
CA SER A 334 16.14 -8.42 4.28
C SER A 334 15.39 -9.26 3.25
N SER A 335 14.64 -10.26 3.72
CA SER A 335 13.82 -11.12 2.85
C SER A 335 12.82 -10.31 1.98
N PHE A 336 12.29 -9.21 2.52
CA PHE A 336 11.44 -8.31 1.75
C PHE A 336 12.22 -7.68 0.59
N LEU A 337 13.40 -7.09 0.88
CA LEU A 337 14.20 -6.40 -0.13
C LEU A 337 14.69 -7.36 -1.22
N ASP A 338 15.14 -8.55 -0.84
CA ASP A 338 15.60 -9.56 -1.78
C ASP A 338 14.42 -10.12 -2.59
N GLY A 339 13.25 -10.30 -1.98
CA GLY A 339 12.01 -10.71 -2.66
C GLY A 339 11.50 -9.73 -3.71
N LEU A 340 12.00 -8.47 -3.72
CA LEU A 340 11.73 -7.53 -4.83
C LEU A 340 12.47 -7.89 -6.12
N PHE A 341 13.54 -8.68 -6.05
CA PHE A 341 14.43 -8.97 -7.18
C PHE A 341 14.61 -10.45 -7.46
N TYR A 342 14.26 -11.32 -6.51
CA TYR A 342 14.38 -12.77 -6.59
C TYR A 342 13.07 -13.43 -6.15
N LYS A 343 12.73 -14.61 -6.71
CA LYS A 343 11.44 -15.26 -6.44
C LYS A 343 11.36 -15.86 -5.04
N ASP A 344 12.40 -16.54 -4.60
CA ASP A 344 12.40 -17.23 -3.30
C ASP A 344 13.79 -17.11 -2.62
N PRO A 345 14.17 -15.90 -2.19
CA PRO A 345 15.46 -15.69 -1.55
C PRO A 345 15.47 -16.27 -0.12
N PRO A 346 16.59 -16.84 0.36
CA PRO A 346 17.87 -17.01 -0.34
C PRO A 346 17.97 -18.31 -1.15
N ALA A 347 16.95 -19.15 -1.17
CA ALA A 347 16.97 -20.48 -1.77
C ALA A 347 17.01 -20.43 -3.31
N ASP A 348 16.41 -19.41 -3.90
CA ASP A 348 16.34 -19.23 -5.35
C ASP A 348 17.10 -17.99 -5.80
N THR A 349 17.85 -18.14 -6.89
CA THR A 349 18.53 -17.04 -7.60
C THR A 349 17.76 -16.60 -8.84
N GLU A 350 16.56 -17.16 -9.08
CA GLU A 350 15.74 -16.76 -10.21
C GLU A 350 15.27 -15.32 -10.05
N ARG A 351 15.51 -14.50 -11.08
CA ARG A 351 15.19 -13.09 -11.08
C ARG A 351 13.68 -12.85 -11.10
N ARG A 352 13.19 -12.07 -10.16
CA ARG A 352 11.85 -11.51 -10.15
C ARG A 352 11.89 -10.12 -10.78
N ARG A 353 11.43 -10.01 -12.02
CA ARG A 353 11.53 -8.79 -12.84
C ARG A 353 10.20 -8.06 -12.94
N LEU A 354 10.28 -6.75 -13.09
CA LEU A 354 9.11 -5.95 -13.48
C LEU A 354 8.57 -6.45 -14.83
N PRO A 355 7.25 -6.38 -15.05
CA PRO A 355 6.63 -6.82 -16.30
C PRO A 355 7.19 -6.09 -17.52
N ALA A 356 7.49 -6.79 -18.61
CA ALA A 356 8.14 -6.25 -19.80
C ALA A 356 7.34 -5.13 -20.53
N HIS A 357 6.02 -5.04 -20.27
CA HIS A 357 5.19 -3.96 -20.82
C HIS A 357 5.36 -2.63 -20.10
N MET A 358 6.02 -2.61 -18.95
CA MET A 358 6.22 -1.45 -18.10
C MET A 358 7.55 -0.77 -18.42
N ALA A 359 7.53 0.51 -18.73
CA ALA A 359 8.73 1.31 -18.88
C ALA A 359 9.18 1.78 -17.48
N TYR A 360 10.28 1.21 -17.00
CA TYR A 360 10.89 1.58 -15.74
C TYR A 360 11.98 2.65 -15.93
N HIS A 361 11.96 3.69 -15.10
CA HIS A 361 12.92 4.79 -15.13
C HIS A 361 13.44 5.10 -13.73
N MET A 362 14.75 5.36 -13.63
CA MET A 362 15.41 5.68 -12.38
C MET A 362 15.90 7.13 -12.40
N LEU A 363 15.39 7.95 -11.49
CA LEU A 363 15.91 9.27 -11.18
C LEU A 363 16.63 9.17 -9.82
N PHE A 364 17.90 9.54 -9.78
CA PHE A 364 18.69 9.40 -8.56
C PHE A 364 19.38 10.70 -8.20
N GLY A 365 19.53 10.92 -6.88
CA GLY A 365 20.21 12.09 -6.34
C GLY A 365 21.65 11.79 -5.96
N PHE A 366 22.52 12.79 -6.12
CA PHE A 366 23.85 12.83 -5.51
C PHE A 366 24.13 14.25 -5.06
N HIS A 367 24.91 14.44 -4.02
CA HIS A 367 25.19 15.77 -3.49
C HIS A 367 26.69 16.04 -3.40
N GLY A 368 27.14 17.06 -4.14
CA GLY A 368 28.56 17.40 -4.21
C GLY A 368 29.41 16.26 -4.79
N SER A 369 30.51 15.93 -4.10
CA SER A 369 31.42 14.82 -4.43
C SER A 369 31.04 13.51 -3.76
N ASP A 370 29.99 13.51 -2.95
CA ASP A 370 29.60 12.34 -2.16
C ASP A 370 28.90 11.30 -3.05
N SER A 371 29.20 10.02 -2.84
CA SER A 371 28.50 8.92 -3.46
C SER A 371 27.14 8.67 -2.81
N SER A 372 26.39 9.75 -2.54
CA SER A 372 25.10 9.77 -1.82
C SER A 372 24.33 11.06 -2.11
N ASP A 373 23.01 11.04 -1.94
CA ASP A 373 22.16 12.23 -1.91
C ASP A 373 22.08 12.89 -0.50
N GLY A 374 22.95 12.44 0.41
CA GLY A 374 22.96 12.82 1.82
C GLY A 374 22.14 11.90 2.72
N VAL A 375 21.35 10.98 2.16
CA VAL A 375 20.54 9.98 2.88
C VAL A 375 20.77 8.58 2.31
N VAL A 376 20.60 8.41 1.01
CA VAL A 376 20.70 7.12 0.32
C VAL A 376 21.99 7.05 -0.51
N PRO A 377 22.89 6.10 -0.25
CA PRO A 377 24.08 5.90 -1.08
C PRO A 377 23.73 5.59 -2.54
N LEU A 378 24.55 6.05 -3.48
CA LEU A 378 24.36 5.74 -4.91
C LEU A 378 24.36 4.23 -5.17
N SER A 379 25.18 3.45 -4.48
CA SER A 379 25.20 2.00 -4.57
C SER A 379 23.86 1.35 -4.22
N SER A 380 23.10 1.98 -3.32
CA SER A 380 21.74 1.53 -2.99
C SER A 380 20.70 2.03 -4.00
N GLN A 381 20.79 3.30 -4.42
CA GLN A 381 19.88 3.83 -5.44
C GLN A 381 20.02 3.11 -6.78
N LEU A 382 21.25 2.74 -7.16
CA LEU A 382 21.66 2.12 -8.42
C LEU A 382 21.96 0.62 -8.23
N ARG A 383 21.08 -0.11 -7.53
CA ARG A 383 21.21 -1.55 -7.41
C ARG A 383 21.28 -2.19 -8.80
N PRO A 384 22.28 -3.06 -9.09
CA PRO A 384 22.51 -3.62 -10.44
C PRO A 384 21.26 -4.27 -11.05
N GLU A 385 20.51 -5.03 -10.25
CA GLU A 385 19.29 -5.70 -10.72
C GLU A 385 18.21 -4.71 -11.18
N ALA A 386 18.13 -3.55 -10.57
CA ALA A 386 17.19 -2.51 -10.97
C ALA A 386 17.64 -1.78 -12.22
N GLN A 387 18.96 -1.53 -12.36
CA GLN A 387 19.55 -0.93 -13.54
C GLN A 387 19.34 -1.80 -14.80
N GLU A 388 19.49 -3.14 -14.66
CA GLU A 388 19.21 -4.07 -15.76
C GLU A 388 17.79 -3.98 -16.32
N GLU A 389 16.83 -3.55 -15.51
CA GLU A 389 15.42 -3.40 -15.88
C GLU A 389 15.08 -1.99 -16.32
N ALA A 390 15.92 -1.01 -15.99
CA ALA A 390 15.64 0.40 -16.24
C ALA A 390 15.78 0.75 -17.73
N ARG A 391 14.74 1.35 -18.29
CA ARG A 391 14.76 1.92 -19.64
C ARG A 391 15.64 3.19 -19.72
N SER A 392 15.70 3.94 -18.62
CA SER A 392 16.60 5.08 -18.52
C SER A 392 16.95 5.40 -17.07
N GLU A 393 18.15 5.97 -16.91
CA GLU A 393 18.68 6.44 -15.64
C GLU A 393 19.12 7.90 -15.78
N ARG A 394 18.83 8.72 -14.78
CA ARG A 394 19.24 10.12 -14.75
C ARG A 394 19.61 10.58 -13.35
N GLY A 395 20.84 11.02 -13.19
CA GLY A 395 21.36 11.62 -11.95
C GLY A 395 21.12 13.13 -11.89
N PHE A 396 20.91 13.62 -10.68
CA PHE A 396 20.73 15.03 -10.37
C PHE A 396 21.62 15.41 -9.19
N ASN A 397 22.37 16.51 -9.32
CA ASN A 397 23.09 17.07 -8.18
C ASN A 397 22.08 17.75 -7.23
N ALA A 398 21.51 16.94 -6.35
CA ALA A 398 20.46 17.33 -5.43
C ALA A 398 20.46 16.44 -4.18
N THR A 399 20.09 17.02 -3.05
CA THR A 399 19.86 16.26 -1.82
C THR A 399 18.64 15.37 -1.94
N HIS A 400 18.50 14.40 -1.03
CA HIS A 400 17.46 13.38 -1.00
C HIS A 400 16.03 13.91 -1.25
N THR A 401 15.65 14.99 -0.57
CA THR A 401 14.36 15.66 -0.75
C THR A 401 14.44 16.84 -1.74
N GLY A 402 15.64 17.37 -1.96
CA GLY A 402 15.89 18.48 -2.89
C GLY A 402 15.56 18.10 -4.35
N ILE A 403 15.76 16.85 -4.72
CA ILE A 403 15.45 16.34 -6.05
C ILE A 403 13.95 16.52 -6.41
N LEU A 404 13.04 16.41 -5.45
CA LEU A 404 11.60 16.63 -5.63
C LEU A 404 11.23 18.08 -5.95
N ARG A 405 12.16 19.02 -5.66
CA ARG A 405 12.02 20.45 -5.94
C ARG A 405 12.87 20.91 -7.13
N SER A 406 13.60 19.98 -7.77
CA SER A 406 14.46 20.28 -8.90
C SER A 406 13.62 20.51 -10.17
N PRO A 407 13.72 21.70 -10.81
CA PRO A 407 13.06 21.93 -12.11
C PRO A 407 13.52 20.94 -13.19
N ALA A 408 14.81 20.57 -13.18
CA ALA A 408 15.34 19.59 -14.12
C ALA A 408 14.76 18.18 -13.90
N ALA A 409 14.52 17.77 -12.65
CA ALA A 409 13.84 16.51 -12.35
C ALA A 409 12.36 16.56 -12.77
N ALA A 410 11.68 17.68 -12.56
CA ALA A 410 10.30 17.88 -13.02
C ALA A 410 10.19 17.83 -14.57
N THR A 411 11.11 18.48 -15.27
CA THR A 411 11.18 18.43 -16.75
C THR A 411 11.38 16.98 -17.19
N ARG A 412 12.35 16.26 -16.61
CA ARG A 412 12.62 14.87 -16.97
C ARG A 412 11.43 13.94 -16.71
N LEU A 413 10.74 14.14 -15.58
CA LEU A 413 9.51 13.38 -15.30
C LEU A 413 8.45 13.60 -16.38
N ASN A 414 8.21 14.84 -16.79
CA ASN A 414 7.24 15.14 -17.85
C ASN A 414 7.66 14.54 -19.21
N GLU A 415 8.96 14.54 -19.56
CA GLU A 415 9.47 13.87 -20.76
C GLU A 415 9.15 12.36 -20.72
N ILE A 416 9.44 11.70 -19.61
CA ILE A 416 9.16 10.27 -19.39
C ILE A 416 7.65 10.01 -19.56
N LEU A 417 6.80 10.80 -18.90
CA LEU A 417 5.36 10.64 -18.96
C LEU A 417 4.81 10.93 -20.37
N ALA A 418 5.43 11.86 -21.13
CA ALA A 418 5.04 12.15 -22.49
C ALA A 418 5.24 10.98 -23.45
N GLU A 419 6.17 10.05 -23.15
CA GLU A 419 6.40 8.83 -23.93
C GLU A 419 5.26 7.80 -23.81
N MET A 420 4.38 7.93 -22.80
CA MET A 420 3.23 7.05 -22.63
C MET A 420 2.27 7.18 -23.82
N ARG A 421 2.08 6.07 -24.53
CA ARG A 421 1.14 5.96 -25.67
C ARG A 421 -0.21 5.42 -25.21
#